data_7be865124773b48148090b81b38c26aa
#
_entry.id   7be865124773b48148090b81b38c26aa
#
_cell.length_a   1.000
_cell.length_b   1.000
_cell.length_c   1.000
_cell.angle_alpha   90.00
_cell.angle_beta   90.00
_cell.angle_gamma   90.00
#
_symmetry.space_group_name_H-M   'P 1'
#
loop_
_entity.id
_entity.type
_entity.pdbx_description
1 polymer ?
#
loop_
_entity_poly.entity_id
_entity_poly.type
_entity_poly.pdbx_seq_one_letter_code
_entity_poly.pdbx_strand_id
1 'polypeptide(L)'
;MSASFKANYDAIASQWLAVRTHLASIDQAMFERFVALLPSEAKLLDLGCGSGEPISKLLSKYGFNITGVDRSHKLLKHAQSILPQHQWLQAELEEFKPSEHYHGVVIWDSMFHLPREQHLSLLKKAYHCLNSGGAAIISSGGSEKSIPAFVDTMFEQPFYYDAFPIEELLQHCQNIGFEIVHYELVNKPDGKRDKGRLGVILHKPL
;
A
#
# COMPACT_ATOMS: atom_id res chain seq x y z
N MET A 1 -22.85 12.85 -10.47
CA MET A 1 -21.95 13.01 -9.32
C MET A 1 -21.85 11.65 -8.66
N SER A 2 -20.78 10.88 -8.90
CA SER A 2 -20.60 9.60 -8.21
C SER A 2 -20.26 9.93 -6.77
N ALA A 3 -21.07 9.48 -5.82
CA ALA A 3 -20.72 9.51 -4.43
C ALA A 3 -19.42 8.70 -4.29
N SER A 4 -18.32 9.37 -3.97
CA SER A 4 -17.06 8.72 -3.67
C SER A 4 -17.26 7.89 -2.40
N PHE A 5 -17.50 6.59 -2.56
CA PHE A 5 -17.54 5.66 -1.44
C PHE A 5 -16.12 5.47 -0.94
N LYS A 6 -15.70 6.32 -0.03
CA LYS A 6 -14.42 6.14 0.64
C LYS A 6 -14.45 4.87 1.50
N ALA A 7 -13.43 4.04 1.42
CA ALA A 7 -13.30 2.83 2.23
C ALA A 7 -13.36 3.18 3.73
N ASN A 8 -14.37 2.67 4.44
CA ASN A 8 -14.59 2.97 5.85
C ASN A 8 -14.13 1.83 6.75
N TYR A 9 -12.82 1.74 6.97
CA TYR A 9 -12.23 0.74 7.85
C TYR A 9 -12.60 0.90 9.33
N ASP A 10 -13.00 2.09 9.79
CA ASP A 10 -13.49 2.28 11.15
C ASP A 10 -14.80 1.51 11.41
N ALA A 11 -15.64 1.34 10.39
CA ALA A 11 -16.88 0.57 10.49
C ALA A 11 -16.64 -0.93 10.70
N ILE A 12 -15.52 -1.47 10.18
CA ILE A 12 -15.17 -2.89 10.22
C ILE A 12 -13.93 -3.20 11.06
N ALA A 13 -13.45 -2.24 11.85
CA ALA A 13 -12.15 -2.34 12.52
C ALA A 13 -12.00 -3.62 13.36
N SER A 14 -13.01 -4.03 14.11
CA SER A 14 -12.95 -5.23 14.95
C SER A 14 -12.82 -6.51 14.10
N GLN A 15 -13.62 -6.62 13.04
CA GLN A 15 -13.56 -7.77 12.12
C GLN A 15 -12.22 -7.80 11.36
N TRP A 16 -11.76 -6.62 10.91
CA TRP A 16 -10.48 -6.49 10.21
C TRP A 16 -9.30 -6.92 11.07
N LEU A 17 -9.24 -6.45 12.32
CA LEU A 17 -8.21 -6.85 13.30
C LEU A 17 -8.20 -8.35 13.57
N ALA A 18 -9.36 -9.00 13.56
CA ALA A 18 -9.46 -10.44 13.79
C ALA A 18 -8.91 -11.29 12.64
N VAL A 19 -8.95 -10.79 11.40
CA VAL A 19 -8.57 -11.59 10.21
C VAL A 19 -7.23 -11.17 9.59
N ARG A 20 -6.81 -9.89 9.74
CA ARG A 20 -5.58 -9.36 9.11
C ARG A 20 -4.37 -9.49 10.04
N THR A 21 -4.03 -10.71 10.44
CA THR A 21 -2.96 -11.00 11.40
C THR A 21 -1.70 -11.59 10.76
N HIS A 22 -1.79 -12.08 9.53
CA HIS A 22 -0.68 -12.77 8.83
C HIS A 22 -0.58 -12.31 7.39
N LEU A 23 0.65 -12.34 6.86
CA LEU A 23 0.90 -12.23 5.42
C LEU A 23 0.82 -13.62 4.77
N ALA A 24 0.24 -13.68 3.58
CA ALA A 24 0.41 -14.85 2.73
C ALA A 24 1.89 -15.04 2.39
N SER A 25 2.33 -16.30 2.15
CA SER A 25 3.73 -16.60 1.87
C SER A 25 4.30 -15.84 0.67
N ILE A 26 3.46 -15.61 -0.35
CA ILE A 26 3.86 -14.84 -1.54
C ILE A 26 4.04 -13.34 -1.22
N ASP A 27 3.16 -12.77 -0.41
CA ASP A 27 3.32 -11.39 0.07
C ASP A 27 4.60 -11.26 0.90
N GLN A 28 4.87 -12.22 1.77
CA GLN A 28 6.09 -12.25 2.58
C GLN A 28 7.35 -12.27 1.69
N ALA A 29 7.39 -13.11 0.65
CA ALA A 29 8.50 -13.16 -0.29
C ALA A 29 8.74 -11.82 -1.01
N MET A 30 7.66 -11.10 -1.36
CA MET A 30 7.75 -9.76 -1.93
C MET A 30 8.39 -8.78 -0.92
N PHE A 31 7.97 -8.80 0.35
CA PHE A 31 8.55 -7.95 1.39
C PHE A 31 10.01 -8.30 1.70
N GLU A 32 10.40 -9.57 1.66
CA GLU A 32 11.80 -9.99 1.83
C GLU A 32 12.69 -9.42 0.71
N ARG A 33 12.22 -9.44 -0.54
CA ARG A 33 12.92 -8.80 -1.67
C ARG A 33 13.02 -7.29 -1.50
N PHE A 34 11.95 -6.63 -1.06
CA PHE A 34 11.94 -5.20 -0.80
C PHE A 34 12.92 -4.81 0.31
N VAL A 35 12.91 -5.54 1.42
CA VAL A 35 13.82 -5.32 2.56
C VAL A 35 15.28 -5.44 2.15
N ALA A 36 15.62 -6.37 1.24
CA ALA A 36 16.98 -6.56 0.75
C ALA A 36 17.55 -5.35 -0.01
N LEU A 37 16.71 -4.42 -0.44
CA LEU A 37 17.12 -3.17 -1.13
C LEU A 37 17.39 -2.01 -0.16
N LEU A 38 17.05 -2.18 1.12
CA LEU A 38 17.06 -1.09 2.10
C LEU A 38 18.32 -1.14 2.98
N PRO A 39 18.86 0.02 3.38
CA PRO A 39 19.95 0.06 4.36
C PRO A 39 19.45 -0.40 5.74
N SER A 40 20.39 -0.75 6.63
CA SER A 40 20.07 -0.96 8.04
C SER A 40 19.45 0.31 8.64
N GLU A 41 18.52 0.12 9.60
CA GLU A 41 17.83 1.24 10.28
C GLU A 41 17.08 2.18 9.32
N ALA A 42 16.63 1.67 8.17
CA ALA A 42 15.92 2.46 7.16
C ALA A 42 14.69 3.16 7.76
N LYS A 43 14.46 4.40 7.32
CA LYS A 43 13.21 5.11 7.55
C LYS A 43 12.20 4.73 6.47
N LEU A 44 11.02 4.27 6.88
CA LEU A 44 9.95 3.83 5.98
C LEU A 44 8.70 4.68 6.14
N LEU A 45 8.03 4.94 5.03
CA LEU A 45 6.68 5.52 4.99
C LEU A 45 5.70 4.43 4.54
N ASP A 46 4.72 4.11 5.39
CA ASP A 46 3.67 3.11 5.10
C ASP A 46 2.33 3.84 4.87
N LEU A 47 1.94 3.96 3.59
CA LEU A 47 0.75 4.67 3.14
C LEU A 47 -0.45 3.73 3.05
N GLY A 48 -1.37 3.84 3.99
CA GLY A 48 -2.45 2.92 4.21
C GLY A 48 -2.04 1.80 5.18
N CYS A 49 -1.31 2.16 6.22
CA CYS A 49 -0.71 1.21 7.17
C CYS A 49 -1.72 0.42 8.01
N GLY A 50 -2.98 0.84 8.04
CA GLY A 50 -4.04 0.21 8.82
C GLY A 50 -3.67 0.06 10.29
N SER A 51 -3.75 -1.17 10.78
CA SER A 51 -3.44 -1.53 12.18
C SER A 51 -1.94 -1.72 12.47
N GLY A 52 -1.06 -1.52 11.48
CA GLY A 52 0.35 -1.87 11.59
C GLY A 52 0.62 -3.37 11.47
N GLU A 53 -0.41 -4.22 11.50
CA GLU A 53 -0.31 -5.66 11.26
C GLU A 53 -0.89 -6.02 9.89
N PRO A 54 -0.29 -7.00 9.22
CA PRO A 54 0.97 -7.71 9.54
C PRO A 54 2.25 -7.00 9.05
N ILE A 55 2.12 -5.94 8.22
CA ILE A 55 3.22 -5.38 7.41
C ILE A 55 4.19 -4.57 8.26
N SER A 56 3.75 -3.47 8.89
CA SER A 56 4.63 -2.63 9.70
C SER A 56 5.25 -3.43 10.85
N LYS A 57 4.51 -4.42 11.42
CA LYS A 57 5.05 -5.35 12.43
C LYS A 57 6.16 -6.23 11.88
N LEU A 58 6.05 -6.71 10.64
CA LEU A 58 7.14 -7.43 9.97
C LEU A 58 8.35 -6.51 9.77
N LEU A 59 8.16 -5.32 9.20
CA LEU A 59 9.22 -4.36 8.90
C LEU A 59 9.92 -3.87 10.18
N SER A 60 9.19 -3.71 11.28
CA SER A 60 9.76 -3.37 12.58
C SER A 60 10.76 -4.41 13.10
N LYS A 61 10.57 -5.70 12.78
CA LYS A 61 11.51 -6.77 13.17
C LYS A 61 12.88 -6.66 12.46
N TYR A 62 12.93 -5.97 11.33
CA TYR A 62 14.19 -5.66 10.63
C TYR A 62 14.91 -4.42 11.19
N GLY A 63 14.37 -3.81 12.25
CA GLY A 63 14.97 -2.62 12.88
C GLY A 63 14.65 -1.31 12.16
N PHE A 64 13.66 -1.29 11.26
CA PHE A 64 13.30 -0.09 10.52
C PHE A 64 12.45 0.87 11.35
N ASN A 65 12.61 2.17 11.10
CA ASN A 65 11.82 3.24 11.68
C ASN A 65 10.63 3.57 10.76
N ILE A 66 9.41 3.39 11.24
CA ILE A 66 8.20 3.46 10.42
C ILE A 66 7.38 4.71 10.76
N THR A 67 6.99 5.45 9.73
CA THR A 67 5.92 6.43 9.77
C THR A 67 4.72 5.84 9.02
N GLY A 68 3.69 5.42 9.75
CA GLY A 68 2.45 4.88 9.20
C GLY A 68 1.39 5.96 9.05
N VAL A 69 0.72 5.98 7.91
CA VAL A 69 -0.37 6.91 7.60
C VAL A 69 -1.61 6.12 7.24
N ASP A 70 -2.71 6.39 7.90
CA ASP A 70 -4.02 5.79 7.59
C ASP A 70 -5.15 6.77 7.94
N ARG A 71 -6.31 6.60 7.31
CA ARG A 71 -7.51 7.38 7.64
C ARG A 71 -8.26 6.87 8.87
N SER A 72 -8.13 5.55 9.15
CA SER A 72 -8.87 4.89 10.23
C SER A 72 -8.26 5.19 11.59
N HIS A 73 -8.97 5.98 12.38
CA HIS A 73 -8.58 6.27 13.76
C HIS A 73 -8.47 4.99 14.62
N LYS A 74 -9.42 4.05 14.45
CA LYS A 74 -9.45 2.83 15.24
C LYS A 74 -8.27 1.90 14.93
N LEU A 75 -7.91 1.77 13.65
CA LEU A 75 -6.76 0.96 13.26
C LEU A 75 -5.44 1.60 13.73
N LEU A 76 -5.28 2.91 13.58
CA LEU A 76 -4.09 3.61 14.07
C LEU A 76 -3.94 3.53 15.59
N LYS A 77 -5.04 3.59 16.35
CA LYS A 77 -5.01 3.39 17.80
C LYS A 77 -4.47 1.99 18.16
N HIS A 78 -4.86 0.96 17.40
CA HIS A 78 -4.30 -0.37 17.55
C HIS A 78 -2.81 -0.40 17.20
N ALA A 79 -2.41 0.15 16.05
CA ALA A 79 -1.01 0.24 15.63
C ALA A 79 -0.13 0.89 16.70
N GLN A 80 -0.58 2.01 17.26
CA GLN A 80 0.12 2.71 18.34
C GLN A 80 0.23 1.86 19.62
N SER A 81 -0.78 1.04 19.92
CA SER A 81 -0.74 0.17 21.11
C SER A 81 0.25 -0.99 21.00
N ILE A 82 0.41 -1.58 19.79
CA ILE A 82 1.26 -2.74 19.58
C ILE A 82 2.69 -2.39 19.14
N LEU A 83 2.88 -1.22 18.54
CA LEU A 83 4.15 -0.73 18.00
C LEU A 83 4.37 0.75 18.42
N PRO A 84 4.44 1.06 19.72
CA PRO A 84 4.49 2.44 20.23
C PRO A 84 5.78 3.19 19.87
N GLN A 85 6.81 2.49 19.42
CA GLN A 85 8.10 3.06 19.03
C GLN A 85 8.08 3.73 17.65
N HIS A 86 6.99 3.56 16.87
CA HIS A 86 6.85 4.12 15.54
C HIS A 86 5.89 5.32 15.53
N GLN A 87 5.88 6.07 14.43
CA GLN A 87 5.00 7.21 14.26
C GLN A 87 3.73 6.81 13.49
N TRP A 88 2.56 7.19 14.01
CA TRP A 88 1.27 6.89 13.42
C TRP A 88 0.49 8.19 13.21
N LEU A 89 0.12 8.48 11.96
CA LEU A 89 -0.50 9.73 11.54
C LEU A 89 -1.86 9.47 10.91
N GLN A 90 -2.88 10.17 11.40
CA GLN A 90 -4.20 10.10 10.79
C GLN A 90 -4.30 11.10 9.65
N ALA A 91 -4.43 10.62 8.42
CA ALA A 91 -4.64 11.45 7.23
C ALA A 91 -5.25 10.65 6.09
N GLU A 92 -5.89 11.36 5.16
CA GLU A 92 -6.24 10.84 3.85
C GLU A 92 -4.99 10.73 2.98
N LEU A 93 -4.80 9.62 2.27
CA LEU A 93 -3.57 9.40 1.47
C LEU A 93 -3.41 10.45 0.36
N GLU A 94 -4.51 10.88 -0.23
CA GLU A 94 -4.53 11.90 -1.26
C GLU A 94 -4.10 13.28 -0.75
N GLU A 95 -4.39 13.60 0.51
CA GLU A 95 -4.11 14.92 1.14
C GLU A 95 -2.77 14.94 1.89
N PHE A 96 -2.28 13.78 2.33
CA PHE A 96 -1.06 13.66 3.11
C PHE A 96 0.16 14.21 2.34
N LYS A 97 0.96 15.01 3.02
CA LYS A 97 2.20 15.59 2.48
C LYS A 97 3.37 15.12 3.36
N PRO A 98 4.25 14.27 2.83
CA PRO A 98 5.46 13.87 3.55
C PRO A 98 6.32 15.09 3.89
N SER A 99 6.78 15.16 5.15
CA SER A 99 7.64 16.27 5.64
C SER A 99 9.12 15.94 5.61
N GLU A 100 9.47 14.71 5.31
CA GLU A 100 10.85 14.22 5.24
C GLU A 100 11.03 13.23 4.08
N HIS A 101 12.27 12.77 3.90
CA HIS A 101 12.60 11.75 2.91
C HIS A 101 12.78 10.40 3.59
N TYR A 102 12.47 9.35 2.83
CA TYR A 102 12.46 7.96 3.29
C TYR A 102 13.37 7.09 2.44
N HIS A 103 13.88 6.01 3.03
CA HIS A 103 14.62 4.98 2.31
C HIS A 103 13.68 4.01 1.61
N GLY A 104 12.48 3.82 2.17
CA GLY A 104 11.46 2.97 1.57
C GLY A 104 10.05 3.52 1.73
N VAL A 105 9.20 3.23 0.74
CA VAL A 105 7.76 3.54 0.76
C VAL A 105 6.96 2.27 0.54
N VAL A 106 5.94 2.06 1.36
CA VAL A 106 4.98 0.97 1.26
C VAL A 106 3.62 1.53 0.88
N ILE A 107 2.98 0.95 -0.15
CA ILE A 107 1.59 1.22 -0.54
C ILE A 107 0.95 -0.15 -0.80
N TRP A 108 0.58 -0.87 0.27
CA TRP A 108 0.12 -2.24 0.15
C TRP A 108 -1.34 -2.37 0.60
N ASP A 109 -2.17 -2.93 -0.28
CA ASP A 109 -3.61 -3.12 -0.08
C ASP A 109 -4.38 -1.83 0.27
N SER A 110 -3.94 -0.68 -0.26
CA SER A 110 -4.53 0.63 0.04
C SER A 110 -4.87 1.46 -1.19
N MET A 111 -3.99 1.54 -2.19
CA MET A 111 -4.13 2.43 -3.35
C MET A 111 -5.40 2.15 -4.17
N PHE A 112 -5.80 0.92 -4.32
CA PHE A 112 -6.99 0.53 -5.10
C PHE A 112 -8.33 0.95 -4.47
N HIS A 113 -8.33 1.51 -3.27
CA HIS A 113 -9.51 2.15 -2.66
C HIS A 113 -9.67 3.62 -3.07
N LEU A 114 -8.73 4.15 -3.86
CA LEU A 114 -8.80 5.47 -4.46
C LEU A 114 -9.22 5.37 -5.94
N PRO A 115 -9.88 6.39 -6.50
CA PRO A 115 -10.06 6.49 -7.94
C PRO A 115 -8.70 6.45 -8.66
N ARG A 116 -8.62 5.73 -9.79
CA ARG A 116 -7.33 5.54 -10.51
C ARG A 116 -6.65 6.84 -10.93
N GLU A 117 -7.41 7.91 -11.14
CA GLU A 117 -6.87 9.23 -11.43
C GLU A 117 -5.99 9.76 -10.28
N GLN A 118 -6.24 9.31 -9.05
CA GLN A 118 -5.47 9.68 -7.86
C GLN A 118 -4.24 8.81 -7.66
N HIS A 119 -4.19 7.61 -8.27
CA HIS A 119 -3.05 6.69 -8.14
C HIS A 119 -1.75 7.35 -8.63
N LEU A 120 -1.80 8.08 -9.76
CA LEU A 120 -0.61 8.77 -10.30
C LEU A 120 -0.07 9.82 -9.33
N SER A 121 -0.96 10.57 -8.67
CA SER A 121 -0.57 11.55 -7.66
C SER A 121 0.10 10.88 -6.46
N LEU A 122 -0.44 9.73 -6.01
CA LEU A 122 0.11 8.96 -4.90
C LEU A 122 1.48 8.35 -5.26
N LEU A 123 1.64 7.79 -6.46
CA LEU A 123 2.92 7.26 -6.95
C LEU A 123 3.99 8.35 -7.10
N LYS A 124 3.62 9.54 -7.63
CA LYS A 124 4.52 10.70 -7.67
C LYS A 124 4.93 11.16 -6.27
N LYS A 125 4.00 11.17 -5.32
CA LYS A 125 4.28 11.47 -3.91
C LYS A 125 5.31 10.49 -3.33
N ALA A 126 5.12 9.19 -3.56
CA ALA A 126 6.09 8.16 -3.17
C ALA A 126 7.47 8.39 -3.79
N TYR A 127 7.52 8.67 -5.09
CA TYR A 127 8.79 8.96 -5.77
C TYR A 127 9.51 10.19 -5.19
N HIS A 128 8.78 11.28 -4.95
CA HIS A 128 9.37 12.53 -4.48
C HIS A 128 9.87 12.45 -3.04
N CYS A 129 9.19 11.69 -2.17
CA CYS A 129 9.63 11.53 -0.78
C CYS A 129 10.69 10.44 -0.58
N LEU A 130 11.00 9.62 -1.60
CA LEU A 130 12.13 8.71 -1.53
C LEU A 130 13.46 9.43 -1.68
N ASN A 131 14.45 9.00 -0.90
CA ASN A 131 15.86 9.30 -1.18
C ASN A 131 16.26 8.76 -2.55
N SER A 132 17.29 9.33 -3.18
CA SER A 132 17.97 8.67 -4.30
C SER A 132 18.49 7.30 -3.84
N GLY A 133 18.32 6.27 -4.67
CA GLY A 133 18.60 4.88 -4.31
C GLY A 133 17.57 4.23 -3.39
N GLY A 134 16.47 4.92 -3.08
CA GLY A 134 15.38 4.36 -2.27
C GLY A 134 14.45 3.44 -3.06
N ALA A 135 13.67 2.63 -2.36
CA ALA A 135 12.77 1.67 -2.97
C ALA A 135 11.30 1.87 -2.53
N ALA A 136 10.37 1.45 -3.39
CA ALA A 136 8.96 1.35 -3.00
C ALA A 136 8.43 -0.06 -3.28
N ILE A 137 7.50 -0.50 -2.43
CA ILE A 137 6.70 -1.70 -2.66
C ILE A 137 5.22 -1.30 -2.69
N ILE A 138 4.54 -1.68 -3.76
CA ILE A 138 3.13 -1.34 -3.95
C ILE A 138 2.31 -2.57 -4.32
N SER A 139 1.02 -2.58 -3.98
CA SER A 139 0.07 -3.50 -4.57
C SER A 139 -1.05 -2.77 -5.30
N SER A 140 -1.58 -3.39 -6.35
CA SER A 140 -2.67 -2.89 -7.19
C SER A 140 -3.54 -4.03 -7.71
N GLY A 141 -4.54 -3.73 -8.54
CA GLY A 141 -5.33 -4.74 -9.22
C GLY A 141 -4.48 -5.61 -10.16
N GLY A 142 -4.82 -6.91 -10.25
CA GLY A 142 -4.08 -7.91 -11.02
C GLY A 142 -4.65 -8.22 -12.41
N SER A 143 -5.41 -7.30 -13.00
CA SER A 143 -6.00 -7.51 -14.33
C SER A 143 -5.11 -6.96 -15.45
N GLU A 144 -4.95 -7.75 -16.53
CA GLU A 144 -4.31 -7.28 -17.76
C GLU A 144 -5.22 -6.32 -18.56
N LYS A 145 -6.54 -6.39 -18.33
CA LYS A 145 -7.53 -5.58 -19.04
C LYS A 145 -8.08 -4.50 -18.13
N SER A 146 -8.45 -3.37 -18.72
CA SER A 146 -9.16 -2.31 -17.99
C SER A 146 -10.49 -2.84 -17.47
N ILE A 147 -10.68 -2.72 -16.16
CA ILE A 147 -11.93 -3.03 -15.47
C ILE A 147 -12.51 -1.71 -15.00
N PRO A 148 -13.80 -1.42 -15.24
CA PRO A 148 -14.45 -0.27 -14.65
C PRO A 148 -14.37 -0.31 -13.12
N ALA A 149 -14.25 0.85 -12.49
CA ALA A 149 -14.33 0.95 -11.03
C ALA A 149 -15.61 0.28 -10.52
N PHE A 150 -15.53 -0.38 -9.38
CA PHE A 150 -16.67 -1.11 -8.80
C PHE A 150 -16.70 -0.98 -7.28
N VAL A 151 -17.84 -1.32 -6.72
CA VAL A 151 -18.05 -1.44 -5.28
C VAL A 151 -18.30 -2.90 -4.96
N ASP A 152 -17.57 -3.43 -3.99
CA ASP A 152 -17.81 -4.74 -3.41
C ASP A 152 -18.02 -4.62 -1.91
N THR A 153 -18.49 -5.67 -1.27
CA THR A 153 -18.75 -5.68 0.18
C THR A 153 -17.67 -6.43 0.95
N MET A 154 -17.22 -5.83 2.05
CA MET A 154 -16.36 -6.47 3.02
C MET A 154 -16.98 -6.29 4.42
N PHE A 155 -17.30 -7.41 5.10
CA PHE A 155 -18.04 -7.39 6.37
C PHE A 155 -19.31 -6.52 6.29
N GLU A 156 -20.12 -6.73 5.26
CA GLU A 156 -21.40 -6.04 4.99
C GLU A 156 -21.27 -4.53 4.74
N GLN A 157 -20.07 -3.98 4.68
CA GLN A 157 -19.81 -2.58 4.35
C GLN A 157 -19.36 -2.44 2.89
N PRO A 158 -19.79 -1.39 2.17
CA PRO A 158 -19.36 -1.14 0.81
C PRO A 158 -17.93 -0.58 0.75
N PHE A 159 -17.12 -1.14 -0.14
CA PHE A 159 -15.76 -0.68 -0.43
C PHE A 159 -15.61 -0.42 -1.92
N TYR A 160 -15.07 0.74 -2.26
CA TYR A 160 -14.74 1.12 -3.62
C TYR A 160 -13.41 0.49 -4.04
N TYR A 161 -13.35 0.04 -5.30
CA TYR A 161 -12.15 -0.52 -5.92
C TYR A 161 -11.94 0.04 -7.31
N ASP A 162 -10.72 0.45 -7.59
CA ASP A 162 -10.28 0.88 -8.90
C ASP A 162 -8.79 0.57 -9.10
N ALA A 163 -8.37 0.29 -10.33
CA ALA A 163 -6.97 0.03 -10.65
C ALA A 163 -6.70 0.21 -12.15
N PHE A 164 -5.49 0.58 -12.48
CA PHE A 164 -4.98 0.47 -13.85
C PHE A 164 -4.76 -0.99 -14.23
N PRO A 165 -4.88 -1.34 -15.55
CA PRO A 165 -4.31 -2.57 -16.07
C PRO A 165 -2.82 -2.70 -15.72
N ILE A 166 -2.33 -3.94 -15.62
CA ILE A 166 -0.94 -4.21 -15.20
C ILE A 166 0.07 -3.42 -16.04
N GLU A 167 0.00 -3.53 -17.36
CA GLU A 167 0.97 -2.89 -18.26
C GLU A 167 0.92 -1.35 -18.15
N GLU A 168 -0.28 -0.78 -18.05
CA GLU A 168 -0.48 0.66 -17.89
C GLU A 168 0.08 1.18 -16.56
N LEU A 169 -0.12 0.44 -15.45
CA LEU A 169 0.46 0.77 -14.15
C LEU A 169 1.99 0.78 -14.20
N LEU A 170 2.59 -0.28 -14.79
CA LEU A 170 4.04 -0.39 -14.91
C LEU A 170 4.62 0.75 -15.76
N GLN A 171 3.97 1.10 -16.88
CA GLN A 171 4.36 2.23 -17.71
C GLN A 171 4.26 3.56 -16.97
N HIS A 172 3.22 3.76 -16.15
CA HIS A 172 3.10 4.95 -15.30
C HIS A 172 4.22 5.05 -14.27
N CYS A 173 4.60 3.95 -13.64
CA CYS A 173 5.73 3.94 -12.71
C CYS A 173 7.03 4.35 -13.41
N GLN A 174 7.32 3.81 -14.60
CA GLN A 174 8.48 4.16 -15.40
C GLN A 174 8.45 5.64 -15.84
N ASN A 175 7.30 6.15 -16.28
CA ASN A 175 7.14 7.55 -16.69
C ASN A 175 7.33 8.54 -15.53
N ILE A 176 7.09 8.12 -14.30
CA ILE A 176 7.38 8.92 -13.09
C ILE A 176 8.89 8.95 -12.80
N GLY A 177 9.65 7.96 -13.26
CA GLY A 177 11.09 7.84 -13.08
C GLY A 177 11.53 6.62 -12.27
N PHE A 178 10.62 5.74 -11.90
CA PHE A 178 10.97 4.49 -11.23
C PHE A 178 11.58 3.47 -12.20
N GLU A 179 12.56 2.72 -11.71
CA GLU A 179 12.97 1.44 -12.27
C GLU A 179 12.11 0.32 -11.64
N ILE A 180 11.61 -0.59 -12.48
CA ILE A 180 10.86 -1.76 -12.00
C ILE A 180 11.88 -2.85 -11.66
N VAL A 181 12.00 -3.18 -10.37
CA VAL A 181 12.91 -4.23 -9.89
C VAL A 181 12.27 -5.61 -10.04
N HIS A 182 11.00 -5.72 -9.65
CA HIS A 182 10.26 -6.98 -9.69
C HIS A 182 8.76 -6.71 -9.69
N TYR A 183 7.99 -7.57 -10.36
CA TYR A 183 6.54 -7.61 -10.22
C TYR A 183 6.02 -9.02 -10.43
N GLU A 184 4.96 -9.36 -9.72
CA GLU A 184 4.27 -10.65 -9.86
C GLU A 184 2.82 -10.58 -9.37
N LEU A 185 2.00 -11.48 -9.86
CA LEU A 185 0.64 -11.66 -9.33
C LEU A 185 0.72 -12.36 -7.97
N VAL A 186 0.53 -11.61 -6.90
CA VAL A 186 0.46 -12.13 -5.54
C VAL A 186 -0.89 -12.81 -5.25
N ASN A 187 -1.87 -12.54 -6.09
CA ASN A 187 -3.13 -13.25 -6.17
C ASN A 187 -3.61 -13.26 -7.62
N LYS A 188 -3.94 -14.43 -8.15
CA LYS A 188 -4.43 -14.57 -9.54
C LYS A 188 -5.93 -14.31 -9.61
N PRO A 189 -6.42 -13.66 -10.69
CA PRO A 189 -7.86 -13.54 -10.92
C PRO A 189 -8.50 -14.93 -11.03
N ASP A 190 -9.68 -15.09 -10.42
CA ASP A 190 -10.47 -16.33 -10.49
C ASP A 190 -11.48 -16.36 -11.65
N GLY A 191 -11.51 -15.29 -12.45
CA GLY A 191 -12.45 -15.09 -13.55
C GLY A 191 -13.87 -14.71 -13.10
N LYS A 192 -14.11 -14.58 -11.80
CA LYS A 192 -15.41 -14.27 -11.21
C LYS A 192 -15.33 -12.97 -10.38
N ARG A 193 -15.33 -13.11 -9.07
CA ARG A 193 -15.30 -12.00 -8.12
C ARG A 193 -13.87 -11.45 -7.94
N ASP A 194 -12.91 -12.33 -7.77
CA ASP A 194 -11.52 -11.95 -7.55
C ASP A 194 -10.88 -11.44 -8.85
N LYS A 195 -10.48 -10.18 -8.84
CA LYS A 195 -9.83 -9.52 -9.99
C LYS A 195 -8.31 -9.66 -9.99
N GLY A 196 -7.78 -10.40 -9.02
CA GLY A 196 -6.35 -10.56 -8.82
C GLY A 196 -5.70 -9.36 -8.15
N ARG A 197 -4.47 -9.59 -7.70
CA ARG A 197 -3.65 -8.56 -7.05
C ARG A 197 -2.21 -8.66 -7.55
N LEU A 198 -1.68 -7.55 -8.01
CA LEU A 198 -0.31 -7.37 -8.46
C LEU A 198 0.53 -6.80 -7.33
N GLY A 199 1.68 -7.37 -7.06
CA GLY A 199 2.75 -6.75 -6.27
C GLY A 199 3.84 -6.20 -7.17
N VAL A 200 4.37 -5.01 -6.88
CA VAL A 200 5.45 -4.37 -7.64
C VAL A 200 6.49 -3.80 -6.69
N ILE A 201 7.76 -4.06 -6.97
CA ILE A 201 8.90 -3.45 -6.29
C ILE A 201 9.55 -2.47 -7.26
N LEU A 202 9.69 -1.24 -6.81
CA LEU A 202 10.16 -0.09 -7.57
C LEU A 202 11.43 0.46 -6.91
N HIS A 203 12.34 0.98 -7.72
CA HIS A 203 13.56 1.63 -7.27
C HIS A 203 13.62 3.05 -7.83
N LYS A 204 14.02 4.01 -7.00
CA LYS A 204 14.35 5.37 -7.45
C LYS A 204 15.84 5.43 -7.74
N PRO A 205 16.27 5.67 -8.99
CA PRO A 205 17.69 5.78 -9.33
C PRO A 205 18.45 6.81 -8.50
N LEU A 206 19.79 6.70 -8.51
CA LEU A 206 20.72 7.63 -7.85
C LEU A 206 20.69 9.03 -8.45
#